data_5ba01ec99849180403d41f6b3d9edb00
#
_entry.id   5ba01ec99849180403d41f6b3d9edb00
#
_cell.length_a   1.000
_cell.length_b   1.000
_cell.length_c   1.000
_cell.angle_alpha   90.00
_cell.angle_beta   90.00
_cell.angle_gamma   90.00
#
_symmetry.space_group_name_H-M   'P 1'
#
loop_
_entity.id
_entity.type
_entity.pdbx_description
1 polymer ?
#
loop_
_entity_poly.entity_id
_entity_poly.type
_entity_poly.pdbx_seq_one_letter_code
_entity_poly.pdbx_strand_id
1 'polypeptide(L)'
;MARREYKGAAQAAYLTSPLGGAVTDLTITCNDLSNWPTGVGSKPFFIVIDRGLASEEKILCESRSGNVLTVFDDGITNGRGSDDTTITSHSNNAVVDHVFTATDADEANAHVNASSGVHGLTGSVVGTTDTQTVSNKTLNDTTFTGSISGLEVGLNPLFLIGA
;
A
#
# COMPACT_ATOMS: atom_id res chain seq x y z
N MET A 1 -6.06 1.31 0.35
CA MET A 1 -4.80 0.82 0.93
C MET A 1 -3.87 2.02 1.14
N ALA A 2 -3.27 2.17 2.30
CA ALA A 2 -2.37 3.29 2.60
C ALA A 2 -1.01 3.04 1.90
N ARG A 3 -0.45 4.07 1.29
CA ARG A 3 0.88 3.98 0.67
C ARG A 3 1.94 3.82 1.76
N ARG A 4 2.87 2.88 1.58
CA ARG A 4 4.01 2.69 2.50
C ARG A 4 5.07 3.79 2.34
N GLU A 5 5.78 4.10 3.41
CA GLU A 5 6.93 4.98 3.38
C GLU A 5 8.24 4.16 3.43
N TYR A 6 9.16 4.43 2.51
CA TYR A 6 10.48 3.78 2.45
C TYR A 6 11.58 4.84 2.52
N LYS A 7 12.65 4.52 3.25
CA LYS A 7 13.85 5.36 3.37
C LYS A 7 15.09 4.52 3.12
N GLY A 8 15.74 4.74 1.99
CA GLY A 8 16.96 4.00 1.62
C GLY A 8 18.17 4.30 2.51
N ALA A 9 18.14 5.39 3.27
CA ALA A 9 19.20 5.76 4.21
C ALA A 9 18.95 5.28 5.66
N ALA A 10 17.86 4.55 5.91
CA ALA A 10 17.60 3.96 7.22
C ALA A 10 18.68 2.92 7.53
N GLN A 11 19.41 3.14 8.60
CA GLN A 11 20.44 2.21 9.10
C GLN A 11 19.84 1.34 10.19
N ALA A 12 20.43 0.17 10.43
CA ALA A 12 20.05 -0.66 11.55
C ALA A 12 20.13 0.13 12.86
N ALA A 13 19.09 -0.02 13.67
CA ALA A 13 19.01 0.55 15.00
C ALA A 13 18.98 -0.58 16.04
N TYR A 14 19.01 -0.22 17.32
CA TYR A 14 18.98 -1.17 18.43
C TYR A 14 17.93 -0.75 19.46
N LEU A 15 17.21 -1.71 20.01
CA LEU A 15 16.29 -1.45 21.11
C LEU A 15 17.04 -0.86 22.30
N THR A 16 16.52 0.20 22.88
CA THR A 16 17.05 0.80 24.12
C THR A 16 16.29 0.33 25.39
N SER A 17 15.19 -0.38 25.18
CA SER A 17 14.45 -1.08 26.23
C SER A 17 13.88 -2.39 25.64
N PRO A 18 13.67 -3.42 26.46
CA PRO A 18 13.02 -4.64 25.99
C PRO A 18 11.63 -4.34 25.43
N LEU A 19 11.23 -5.05 24.36
CA LEU A 19 9.87 -5.07 23.86
C LEU A 19 9.18 -6.32 24.36
N GLY A 20 8.03 -6.19 25.01
CA GLY A 20 7.26 -7.33 25.51
C GLY A 20 6.66 -8.16 24.38
N GLY A 21 6.20 -9.36 24.71
CA GLY A 21 5.55 -10.30 23.77
C GLY A 21 4.03 -10.20 23.78
N ALA A 22 3.46 -9.11 24.25
CA ALA A 22 2.02 -8.89 24.21
C ALA A 22 1.61 -8.08 22.98
N VAL A 23 0.43 -8.37 22.44
CA VAL A 23 -0.17 -7.62 21.32
C VAL A 23 -0.38 -6.13 21.68
N THR A 24 -0.46 -5.81 22.96
CA THR A 24 -0.64 -4.45 23.49
C THR A 24 0.67 -3.68 23.65
N ASP A 25 1.83 -4.30 23.38
CA ASP A 25 3.13 -3.63 23.44
C ASP A 25 3.37 -2.87 22.14
N LEU A 26 2.82 -1.66 22.05
CA LEU A 26 2.71 -0.86 20.82
C LEU A 26 3.78 0.24 20.70
N THR A 27 4.75 0.29 21.61
CA THR A 27 5.80 1.32 21.62
C THR A 27 7.17 0.67 21.57
N ILE A 28 7.98 1.08 20.59
CA ILE A 28 9.32 0.55 20.36
C ILE A 28 10.31 1.72 20.47
N THR A 29 11.27 1.65 21.39
CA THR A 29 12.26 2.69 21.62
C THR A 29 13.64 2.22 21.15
N CYS A 30 14.27 2.99 20.26
CA CYS A 30 15.57 2.65 19.67
C CYS A 30 16.63 3.72 19.99
N ASN A 31 17.89 3.42 19.68
CA ASN A 31 19.01 4.32 19.89
C ASN A 31 19.06 5.50 18.90
N ASP A 32 18.89 5.24 17.62
CA ASP A 32 18.91 6.27 16.56
C ASP A 32 18.01 5.88 15.40
N LEU A 33 17.01 6.71 15.11
CA LEU A 33 16.07 6.56 14.02
C LEU A 33 16.04 7.80 13.10
N SER A 34 17.11 8.62 13.09
CA SER A 34 17.13 9.93 12.42
C SER A 34 16.79 9.86 10.93
N ASN A 35 17.22 8.79 10.24
CA ASN A 35 17.01 8.58 8.79
C ASN A 35 15.89 7.58 8.47
N TRP A 36 15.04 7.27 9.43
CA TRP A 36 13.94 6.33 9.27
C TRP A 36 12.67 7.00 8.75
N PRO A 37 11.70 6.22 8.22
CA PRO A 37 10.37 6.72 7.89
C PRO A 37 9.71 7.41 9.09
N THR A 38 8.84 8.35 8.80
CA THR A 38 8.11 9.10 9.85
C THR A 38 6.65 8.72 9.98
N GLY A 39 6.10 8.01 8.98
CA GLY A 39 4.67 7.68 8.92
C GLY A 39 3.78 8.88 8.56
N VAL A 40 4.36 10.05 8.23
CA VAL A 40 3.60 11.26 7.91
C VAL A 40 2.66 11.03 6.72
N GLY A 41 1.42 11.49 6.87
CA GLY A 41 0.39 11.37 5.84
C GLY A 41 -0.19 9.95 5.74
N SER A 42 -0.28 9.25 6.87
CA SER A 42 -0.82 7.87 6.95
C SER A 42 -0.08 6.90 6.03
N LYS A 43 1.24 6.95 6.04
CA LYS A 43 2.12 6.05 5.28
C LYS A 43 2.88 5.13 6.23
N PRO A 44 2.26 4.05 6.72
CA PRO A 44 2.92 3.11 7.60
C PRO A 44 4.14 2.46 6.92
N PHE A 45 5.00 1.83 7.70
CA PHE A 45 6.20 1.17 7.21
C PHE A 45 6.51 -0.07 8.03
N PHE A 46 7.20 -1.03 7.41
CA PHE A 46 7.61 -2.25 8.09
C PHE A 46 9.00 -2.13 8.69
N ILE A 47 9.14 -2.77 9.84
CA ILE A 47 10.41 -3.06 10.49
C ILE A 47 10.54 -4.56 10.72
N VAL A 48 11.75 -5.03 10.96
CA VAL A 48 12.02 -6.37 11.49
C VAL A 48 12.92 -6.25 12.70
N ILE A 49 12.61 -7.01 13.72
CA ILE A 49 13.47 -7.15 14.91
C ILE A 49 14.07 -8.55 14.90
N ASP A 50 15.34 -8.70 15.29
CA ASP A 50 16.07 -9.96 15.36
C ASP A 50 16.10 -10.73 14.04
N ARG A 51 16.29 -10.05 12.91
CA ARG A 51 16.29 -10.62 11.57
C ARG A 51 17.17 -11.87 11.47
N GLY A 52 16.60 -12.97 10.97
CA GLY A 52 17.29 -14.25 10.78
C GLY A 52 17.44 -15.09 12.04
N LEU A 53 16.87 -14.67 13.16
CA LEU A 53 16.83 -15.44 14.40
C LEU A 53 15.47 -16.12 14.60
N ALA A 54 15.40 -17.06 15.53
CA ALA A 54 14.13 -17.71 15.88
C ALA A 54 13.11 -16.73 16.51
N SER A 55 13.57 -15.59 17.01
CA SER A 55 12.78 -14.48 17.54
C SER A 55 12.47 -13.41 16.49
N GLU A 56 12.70 -13.66 15.18
CA GLU A 56 12.38 -12.68 14.15
C GLU A 56 10.91 -12.29 14.21
N GLU A 57 10.65 -10.99 14.32
CA GLU A 57 9.32 -10.45 14.24
C GLU A 57 9.29 -9.26 13.26
N LYS A 58 8.36 -9.29 12.32
CA LYS A 58 8.05 -8.17 11.44
C LYS A 58 6.89 -7.39 12.03
N ILE A 59 7.03 -6.08 12.06
CA ILE A 59 6.09 -5.18 12.72
C ILE A 59 5.73 -4.05 11.76
N LEU A 60 4.44 -3.81 11.59
CA LEU A 60 3.93 -2.64 10.89
C LEU A 60 3.89 -1.47 11.88
N CYS A 61 4.62 -0.40 11.59
CA CYS A 61 4.61 0.83 12.36
C CYS A 61 3.78 1.89 11.63
N GLU A 62 2.94 2.62 12.38
CA GLU A 62 2.17 3.73 11.81
C GLU A 62 2.96 5.03 11.79
N SER A 63 3.84 5.25 12.78
CA SER A 63 4.56 6.52 12.93
C SER A 63 5.87 6.40 13.71
N ARG A 64 6.69 7.45 13.55
CA ARG A 64 7.91 7.66 14.34
C ARG A 64 7.94 9.09 14.90
N SER A 65 8.30 9.20 16.16
CA SER A 65 8.58 10.48 16.82
C SER A 65 9.92 10.41 17.55
N GLY A 66 10.92 11.16 17.10
CA GLY A 66 12.29 11.03 17.60
C GLY A 66 12.80 9.59 17.41
N ASN A 67 13.17 8.95 18.48
CA ASN A 67 13.67 7.57 18.54
C ASN A 67 12.60 6.57 19.01
N VAL A 68 11.34 6.89 18.89
CA VAL A 68 10.20 6.05 19.26
C VAL A 68 9.37 5.73 18.03
N LEU A 69 9.11 4.44 17.83
CA LEU A 69 8.16 3.93 16.82
C LEU A 69 6.85 3.59 17.52
N THR A 70 5.74 3.92 16.87
CA THR A 70 4.41 3.50 17.28
C THR A 70 3.97 2.38 16.34
N VAL A 71 3.59 1.25 16.90
CA VAL A 71 3.04 0.12 16.15
C VAL A 71 1.64 0.48 15.66
N PHE A 72 1.32 0.07 14.43
CA PHE A 72 -0.02 0.26 13.87
C PHE A 72 -1.06 -0.55 14.67
N ASP A 73 -2.13 0.12 15.08
CA ASP A 73 -3.29 -0.52 15.71
C ASP A 73 -4.54 0.31 15.46
N ASP A 74 -5.48 -0.24 14.70
CA ASP A 74 -6.79 0.38 14.43
C ASP A 74 -7.94 -0.25 15.21
N GLY A 75 -7.62 -1.11 16.17
CA GLY A 75 -8.57 -1.86 16.99
C GLY A 75 -9.13 -3.12 16.30
N ILE A 76 -8.79 -3.36 15.04
CA ILE A 76 -9.15 -4.56 14.27
C ILE A 76 -7.89 -5.27 13.80
N THR A 77 -6.95 -4.50 13.25
CA THR A 77 -5.65 -4.99 12.77
C THR A 77 -4.56 -4.45 13.69
N ASN A 78 -3.70 -5.33 14.17
CA ASN A 78 -2.53 -4.98 14.96
C ASN A 78 -1.27 -5.22 14.12
N GLY A 79 -0.31 -4.31 14.20
CA GLY A 79 0.94 -4.36 13.43
C GLY A 79 1.98 -5.35 13.91
N ARG A 80 1.82 -5.93 15.14
CA ARG A 80 2.72 -6.94 15.70
C ARG A 80 2.57 -8.27 14.95
N GLY A 81 3.65 -9.04 14.82
CA GLY A 81 3.61 -10.35 14.19
C GLY A 81 3.18 -10.32 12.71
N SER A 82 3.46 -9.26 12.00
CA SER A 82 3.08 -9.08 10.60
C SER A 82 3.86 -10.02 9.66
N ASP A 83 3.37 -10.17 8.41
CA ASP A 83 4.07 -10.86 7.33
C ASP A 83 4.46 -12.31 7.72
N ASP A 84 3.51 -13.03 8.31
CA ASP A 84 3.61 -14.44 8.77
C ASP A 84 4.65 -14.67 9.89
N THR A 85 5.08 -13.62 10.60
CA THR A 85 5.89 -13.79 11.81
C THR A 85 5.03 -13.88 13.07
N THR A 86 5.62 -14.34 14.17
CA THR A 86 4.91 -14.50 15.45
C THR A 86 5.30 -13.37 16.40
N ILE A 87 4.32 -12.84 17.14
CA ILE A 87 4.58 -11.88 18.23
C ILE A 87 5.46 -12.56 19.26
N THR A 88 6.59 -11.93 19.60
CA THR A 88 7.53 -12.43 20.60
C THR A 88 8.13 -11.29 21.44
N SER A 89 8.81 -11.63 22.51
CA SER A 89 9.56 -10.65 23.30
C SER A 89 10.96 -10.46 22.74
N HIS A 90 11.44 -9.21 22.76
CA HIS A 90 12.79 -8.86 22.32
C HIS A 90 13.58 -8.22 23.45
N SER A 91 14.84 -8.62 23.56
CA SER A 91 15.73 -8.08 24.57
C SER A 91 16.22 -6.67 24.23
N ASN A 92 16.68 -5.96 25.23
CA ASN A 92 17.47 -4.75 25.01
C ASN A 92 18.66 -5.04 24.09
N ASN A 93 18.98 -4.10 23.20
CA ASN A 93 19.99 -4.22 22.13
C ASN A 93 19.62 -5.20 20.99
N ALA A 94 18.41 -5.73 20.92
CA ALA A 94 17.94 -6.42 19.72
C ALA A 94 18.05 -5.49 18.49
N VAL A 95 18.48 -6.04 17.37
CA VAL A 95 18.65 -5.28 16.10
C VAL A 95 17.30 -5.01 15.50
N VAL A 96 17.09 -3.78 15.04
CA VAL A 96 15.89 -3.31 14.35
C VAL A 96 16.27 -2.78 12.97
N ASP A 97 15.70 -3.35 11.93
CA ASP A 97 15.91 -2.94 10.56
C ASP A 97 14.62 -2.43 9.92
N HIS A 98 14.72 -1.37 9.11
CA HIS A 98 13.65 -0.98 8.19
C HIS A 98 13.68 -1.89 6.96
N VAL A 99 12.55 -2.49 6.60
CA VAL A 99 12.50 -3.54 5.57
C VAL A 99 11.39 -3.33 4.55
N PHE A 100 11.60 -3.94 3.38
CA PHE A 100 10.57 -4.25 2.39
C PHE A 100 10.14 -5.70 2.60
N THR A 101 8.86 -5.97 2.69
CA THR A 101 8.31 -7.28 3.08
C THR A 101 7.59 -7.98 1.93
N ALA A 102 7.21 -9.25 2.12
CA ALA A 102 6.38 -9.98 1.17
C ALA A 102 5.01 -9.29 1.01
N THR A 103 4.42 -8.81 2.09
CA THR A 103 3.16 -8.04 2.06
C THR A 103 3.27 -6.80 1.16
N ASP A 104 4.39 -6.07 1.19
CA ASP A 104 4.60 -4.91 0.32
C ASP A 104 4.67 -5.31 -1.16
N ALA A 105 5.32 -6.45 -1.45
CA ALA A 105 5.40 -6.99 -2.81
C ALA A 105 4.03 -7.46 -3.31
N ASP A 106 3.26 -8.13 -2.47
CA ASP A 106 1.92 -8.61 -2.80
C ASP A 106 0.94 -7.45 -3.03
N GLU A 107 1.03 -6.38 -2.24
CA GLU A 107 0.25 -5.17 -2.47
C GLU A 107 0.57 -4.54 -3.84
N ALA A 108 1.85 -4.47 -4.22
CA ALA A 108 2.27 -3.96 -5.52
C ALA A 108 1.78 -4.85 -6.66
N ASN A 109 1.89 -6.17 -6.53
CA ASN A 109 1.40 -7.14 -7.52
C ASN A 109 -0.12 -7.09 -7.66
N ALA A 110 -0.85 -6.99 -6.55
CA ALA A 110 -2.30 -6.85 -6.56
C ALA A 110 -2.73 -5.58 -7.30
N HIS A 111 -2.01 -4.47 -7.12
CA HIS A 111 -2.26 -3.22 -7.85
C HIS A 111 -2.00 -3.36 -9.35
N VAL A 112 -0.89 -3.99 -9.75
CA VAL A 112 -0.55 -4.22 -11.17
C VAL A 112 -1.58 -5.13 -11.85
N ASN A 113 -2.08 -6.14 -11.13
CA ASN A 113 -3.03 -7.12 -11.67
C ASN A 113 -4.49 -6.66 -11.58
N ALA A 114 -4.77 -5.55 -10.93
CA ALA A 114 -6.14 -5.07 -10.77
C ALA A 114 -6.70 -4.53 -12.08
N SER A 115 -7.81 -5.10 -12.53
CA SER A 115 -8.54 -4.67 -13.73
C SER A 115 -9.61 -3.61 -13.43
N SER A 116 -9.89 -3.33 -12.16
CA SER A 116 -10.88 -2.34 -11.69
C SER A 116 -10.49 -1.76 -10.34
N GLY A 117 -11.07 -0.63 -9.97
CA GLY A 117 -10.83 0.01 -8.68
C GLY A 117 -9.44 0.63 -8.51
N VAL A 118 -8.68 0.81 -9.59
CA VAL A 118 -7.33 1.40 -9.58
C VAL A 118 -7.36 2.86 -10.04
N HIS A 119 -6.44 3.67 -9.54
CA HIS A 119 -6.31 5.10 -9.89
C HIS A 119 -7.60 5.92 -9.73
N GLY A 120 -8.44 5.55 -8.75
CA GLY A 120 -9.73 6.23 -8.50
C GLY A 120 -10.86 5.81 -9.44
N LEU A 121 -10.66 4.83 -10.30
CA LEU A 121 -11.69 4.27 -11.17
C LEU A 121 -12.49 3.20 -10.42
N THR A 122 -13.81 3.30 -10.46
CA THR A 122 -14.71 2.30 -9.83
C THR A 122 -15.12 1.16 -10.77
N GLY A 123 -14.77 1.25 -12.06
CA GLY A 123 -15.05 0.25 -13.09
C GLY A 123 -13.80 -0.34 -13.70
N SER A 124 -13.98 -1.21 -14.68
CA SER A 124 -12.87 -1.80 -15.44
C SER A 124 -12.07 -0.73 -16.18
N VAL A 125 -10.76 -0.91 -16.21
CA VAL A 125 -9.85 -0.08 -17.03
C VAL A 125 -10.03 -0.47 -18.51
N VAL A 126 -10.20 0.53 -19.37
CA VAL A 126 -10.28 0.30 -20.83
C VAL A 126 -8.87 0.23 -21.38
N GLY A 127 -8.49 -0.93 -21.94
CA GLY A 127 -7.21 -1.13 -22.62
C GLY A 127 -7.18 -0.47 -23.99
N THR A 128 -5.98 -0.28 -24.51
CA THR A 128 -5.77 0.33 -25.84
C THR A 128 -5.74 -0.68 -26.98
N THR A 129 -5.57 -1.97 -26.67
CA THR A 129 -5.40 -3.04 -27.67
C THR A 129 -6.44 -4.16 -27.54
N ASP A 130 -7.19 -4.19 -26.46
CA ASP A 130 -8.14 -5.26 -26.16
C ASP A 130 -9.51 -4.99 -26.80
N THR A 131 -10.20 -6.04 -27.22
CA THR A 131 -11.62 -5.94 -27.56
C THR A 131 -12.43 -5.79 -26.29
N GLN A 132 -13.04 -4.64 -26.08
CA GLN A 132 -13.81 -4.35 -24.87
C GLN A 132 -15.18 -3.77 -25.20
N THR A 133 -16.16 -4.09 -24.36
CA THR A 133 -17.48 -3.46 -24.38
C THR A 133 -17.50 -2.30 -23.38
N VAL A 134 -17.77 -1.10 -23.87
CA VAL A 134 -17.92 0.11 -23.04
C VAL A 134 -19.41 0.39 -22.89
N SER A 135 -19.97 0.20 -21.69
CA SER A 135 -21.39 0.46 -21.42
C SER A 135 -21.55 1.59 -20.39
N ASN A 136 -22.67 2.32 -20.52
CA ASN A 136 -23.00 3.44 -19.63
C ASN A 136 -21.92 4.53 -19.55
N LYS A 137 -21.30 4.82 -20.70
CA LYS A 137 -20.29 5.89 -20.82
C LYS A 137 -20.78 7.00 -21.75
N THR A 138 -20.54 8.23 -21.33
CA THR A 138 -20.64 9.40 -22.20
C THR A 138 -19.26 9.70 -22.77
N LEU A 139 -19.14 9.72 -24.08
CA LEU A 139 -17.90 10.06 -24.77
C LEU A 139 -18.01 11.48 -25.30
N ASN A 140 -17.27 12.42 -24.72
CA ASN A 140 -17.21 13.82 -25.18
C ASN A 140 -15.98 14.02 -26.05
N ASP A 141 -16.10 14.82 -27.09
CA ASP A 141 -15.01 15.22 -28.00
C ASP A 141 -14.22 14.03 -28.58
N THR A 142 -14.95 12.96 -28.92
CA THR A 142 -14.33 11.71 -29.37
C THR A 142 -14.36 11.63 -30.90
N THR A 143 -13.20 11.36 -31.50
CA THR A 143 -13.09 11.01 -32.92
C THR A 143 -13.06 9.49 -33.06
N PHE A 144 -14.04 8.93 -33.77
CA PHE A 144 -14.05 7.51 -34.11
C PHE A 144 -13.33 7.29 -35.44
N THR A 145 -12.27 6.47 -35.43
CA THR A 145 -11.57 6.04 -36.64
C THR A 145 -11.89 4.57 -36.89
N GLY A 146 -12.46 4.27 -38.08
CA GLY A 146 -12.84 2.91 -38.45
C GLY A 146 -14.34 2.75 -38.70
N SER A 147 -14.79 1.51 -38.88
CA SER A 147 -16.20 1.20 -39.14
C SER A 147 -17.00 1.18 -37.86
N ILE A 148 -18.04 1.98 -37.75
CA ILE A 148 -19.01 1.93 -36.65
C ILE A 148 -20.22 1.16 -37.14
N SER A 149 -20.49 -0.02 -36.60
CA SER A 149 -21.68 -0.81 -36.91
C SER A 149 -22.67 -0.79 -35.73
N GLY A 150 -23.96 -0.76 -36.05
CA GLY A 150 -25.00 -0.79 -35.00
C GLY A 150 -25.18 0.52 -34.24
N LEU A 151 -24.66 1.63 -34.77
CA LEU A 151 -24.90 2.94 -34.16
C LEU A 151 -26.38 3.33 -34.41
N GLU A 152 -27.22 3.14 -33.45
CA GLU A 152 -28.53 3.78 -33.42
C GLU A 152 -28.35 5.25 -33.02
N VAL A 153 -28.07 6.08 -34.02
CA VAL A 153 -28.07 7.52 -33.83
C VAL A 153 -29.53 7.95 -33.78
N GLY A 154 -29.99 8.44 -32.66
CA GLY A 154 -31.21 9.23 -32.60
C GLY A 154 -31.00 10.52 -33.40
N LEU A 155 -30.94 10.41 -34.72
CA LEU A 155 -30.79 11.56 -35.59
C LEU A 155 -32.05 12.40 -35.45
N ASN A 156 -31.89 13.63 -34.99
CA ASN A 156 -32.94 14.62 -35.10
C ASN A 156 -33.30 14.73 -36.61
N PRO A 157 -34.56 14.46 -36.99
CA PRO A 157 -34.96 14.46 -38.44
C PRO A 157 -34.62 15.77 -39.16
N LEU A 158 -34.38 16.84 -38.44
CA LEU A 158 -33.99 18.14 -38.97
C LEU A 158 -32.55 18.17 -39.56
N PHE A 159 -31.71 17.17 -39.22
CA PHE A 159 -30.33 17.13 -39.75
C PHE A 159 -30.19 16.44 -41.12
N LEU A 160 -31.27 15.82 -41.60
CA LEU A 160 -31.30 15.10 -42.90
C LEU A 160 -31.81 15.96 -44.06
N ILE A 161 -32.17 17.23 -43.86
CA ILE A 161 -32.72 18.13 -44.90
C ILE A 161 -31.68 19.14 -45.40
N GLY A 162 -30.43 18.76 -45.48
CA GLY A 162 -29.33 19.66 -45.90
C GLY A 162 -28.33 19.00 -46.85
N ALA A 163 -28.75 18.15 -47.78
CA ALA A 163 -27.91 17.64 -48.84
C ALA A 163 -28.56 17.92 -50.20
#